data_2b84a43763be65a2e292d8d91fcab2a0
#
_entry.id   2b84a43763be65a2e292d8d91fcab2a0
#
_cell.length_a   1.000
_cell.length_b   1.000
_cell.length_c   1.000
_cell.angle_alpha   90.00
_cell.angle_beta   90.00
_cell.angle_gamma   90.00
#
_symmetry.space_group_name_H-M   'P 1'
#
loop_
_entity.id
_entity.type
_entity.pdbx_description
1 polymer ?
#
loop_
_entity_poly.entity_id
_entity_poly.type
_entity_poly.pdbx_seq_one_letter_code
_entity_poly.pdbx_strand_id
1 'polypeptide(L)'
;MPVAMITGGSKGLGRALAGALAGEGWDLVLDARSAGVLEETARELRGRYGTRVVAVPGDVTDAAHRADLVAAAGSLGGLDLLVSNASVLGAEPLVRLDALPLEGLRRALETNVVAALGLVQEALPSLRASEAGAVVVISSDAAAEPYPTWGGYGASKAALDQLAAVLGEEEPGLRVWAVDPGDMATDLYAAAVPEDTDARPSPESVAPAFLRLVRERPAGGRYAAPALLEGPAGQGGGAR
;
A
#
# COMPACT_ATOMS: atom_id res chain seq x y z
N MET A 1 -6.70 13.42 16.24
CA MET A 1 -6.01 12.14 16.01
C MET A 1 -5.62 12.11 14.56
N PRO A 2 -4.44 11.60 14.20
CA PRO A 2 -4.05 11.51 12.81
C PRO A 2 -4.94 10.51 12.07
N VAL A 3 -5.11 10.73 10.77
CA VAL A 3 -5.98 9.92 9.89
C VAL A 3 -5.15 9.22 8.82
N ALA A 4 -5.30 7.91 8.72
CA ALA A 4 -4.69 7.12 7.64
C ALA A 4 -5.76 6.50 6.74
N MET A 5 -5.50 6.53 5.44
CA MET A 5 -6.27 5.81 4.42
C MET A 5 -5.44 4.62 3.91
N ILE A 6 -6.02 3.42 3.88
CA ILE A 6 -5.34 2.21 3.44
C ILE A 6 -6.20 1.49 2.42
N THR A 7 -5.70 1.37 1.18
CA THR A 7 -6.39 0.58 0.17
C THR A 7 -6.08 -0.91 0.31
N GLY A 8 -7.06 -1.78 0.02
CA GLY A 8 -6.94 -3.22 0.24
C GLY A 8 -6.84 -3.59 1.73
N GLY A 9 -7.53 -2.85 2.61
CA GLY A 9 -7.40 -2.95 4.07
C GLY A 9 -8.10 -4.14 4.73
N SER A 10 -8.78 -5.03 3.98
CA SER A 10 -9.58 -6.12 4.55
C SER A 10 -8.78 -7.38 4.89
N LYS A 11 -7.57 -7.55 4.36
CA LYS A 11 -6.73 -8.74 4.55
C LYS A 11 -5.25 -8.46 4.26
N GLY A 12 -4.40 -9.46 4.51
CA GLY A 12 -2.96 -9.38 4.22
C GLY A 12 -2.27 -8.18 4.85
N LEU A 13 -1.34 -7.58 4.13
CA LEU A 13 -0.55 -6.44 4.60
C LEU A 13 -1.44 -5.23 4.96
N GLY A 14 -2.46 -4.92 4.14
CA GLY A 14 -3.33 -3.78 4.40
C GLY A 14 -4.05 -3.90 5.76
N ARG A 15 -4.58 -5.09 6.11
CA ARG A 15 -5.19 -5.34 7.43
C ARG A 15 -4.16 -5.26 8.55
N ALA A 16 -2.96 -5.81 8.35
CA ALA A 16 -1.89 -5.75 9.35
C ALA A 16 -1.47 -4.30 9.64
N LEU A 17 -1.31 -3.47 8.59
CA LEU A 17 -1.01 -2.04 8.73
C LEU A 17 -2.16 -1.28 9.41
N ALA A 18 -3.42 -1.59 9.07
CA ALA A 18 -4.57 -1.02 9.73
C ALA A 18 -4.57 -1.31 11.24
N GLY A 19 -4.29 -2.57 11.63
CA GLY A 19 -4.16 -2.97 13.03
C GLY A 19 -3.02 -2.25 13.76
N ALA A 20 -1.88 -2.13 13.11
CA ALA A 20 -0.71 -1.46 13.69
C ALA A 20 -0.95 0.05 13.89
N LEU A 21 -1.51 0.74 12.89
CA LEU A 21 -1.84 2.17 12.99
C LEU A 21 -2.96 2.44 13.99
N ALA A 22 -4.02 1.60 14.02
CA ALA A 22 -5.08 1.70 15.03
C ALA A 22 -4.51 1.56 16.45
N GLY A 23 -3.55 0.65 16.66
CA GLY A 23 -2.84 0.46 17.93
C GLY A 23 -2.03 1.68 18.37
N GLU A 24 -1.61 2.53 17.43
CA GLU A 24 -0.96 3.83 17.68
C GLU A 24 -1.95 4.99 17.78
N GLY A 25 -3.26 4.73 17.80
CA GLY A 25 -4.29 5.75 17.97
C GLY A 25 -4.67 6.51 16.69
N TRP A 26 -4.38 5.96 15.50
CA TRP A 26 -4.82 6.54 14.24
C TRP A 26 -6.28 6.24 13.96
N ASP A 27 -7.02 7.21 13.46
CA ASP A 27 -8.30 6.98 12.81
C ASP A 27 -8.07 6.48 11.38
N LEU A 28 -8.95 5.62 10.88
CA LEU A 28 -8.72 4.90 9.64
C LEU A 28 -9.86 5.05 8.64
N VAL A 29 -9.49 5.21 7.37
CA VAL A 29 -10.35 4.91 6.22
C VAL A 29 -9.81 3.66 5.55
N LEU A 30 -10.63 2.63 5.45
CA LEU A 30 -10.26 1.35 4.84
C LEU A 30 -11.11 1.08 3.63
N ASP A 31 -10.49 0.61 2.55
CA ASP A 31 -11.20 0.13 1.37
C ASP A 31 -10.93 -1.34 1.10
N ALA A 32 -11.88 -1.99 0.50
CA ALA A 32 -11.74 -3.28 -0.17
C ALA A 32 -13.00 -3.59 -0.97
N ARG A 33 -12.88 -4.47 -1.98
CA ARG A 33 -14.02 -4.90 -2.80
C ARG A 33 -15.04 -5.74 -2.02
N SER A 34 -14.62 -6.47 -1.01
CA SER A 34 -15.46 -7.37 -0.22
C SER A 34 -16.04 -6.64 1.00
N ALA A 35 -17.27 -6.13 0.87
CA ALA A 35 -17.94 -5.33 1.90
C ALA A 35 -18.03 -6.05 3.26
N GLY A 36 -18.41 -7.33 3.27
CA GLY A 36 -18.58 -8.08 4.52
C GLY A 36 -17.27 -8.25 5.29
N VAL A 37 -16.19 -8.65 4.60
CA VAL A 37 -14.86 -8.83 5.21
C VAL A 37 -14.28 -7.50 5.68
N LEU A 38 -14.49 -6.42 4.90
CA LEU A 38 -14.03 -5.09 5.25
C LEU A 38 -14.72 -4.57 6.52
N GLU A 39 -16.04 -4.71 6.61
CA GLU A 39 -16.80 -4.27 7.79
C GLU A 39 -16.47 -5.13 9.04
N GLU A 40 -16.20 -6.41 8.89
CA GLU A 40 -15.72 -7.26 9.99
C GLU A 40 -14.37 -6.75 10.51
N THR A 41 -13.42 -6.47 9.61
CA THR A 41 -12.12 -5.90 9.96
C THR A 41 -12.29 -4.54 10.68
N ALA A 42 -13.12 -3.66 10.14
CA ALA A 42 -13.35 -2.35 10.74
C ALA A 42 -14.00 -2.47 12.15
N ARG A 43 -14.94 -3.40 12.34
CA ARG A 43 -15.58 -3.64 13.64
C ARG A 43 -14.58 -4.19 14.67
N GLU A 44 -13.72 -5.12 14.26
CA GLU A 44 -12.66 -5.65 15.12
C GLU A 44 -11.73 -4.52 15.59
N LEU A 45 -11.26 -3.67 14.67
CA LEU A 45 -10.35 -2.57 14.98
C LEU A 45 -10.99 -1.53 15.90
N ARG A 46 -12.24 -1.12 15.64
CA ARG A 46 -13.01 -0.23 16.53
C ARG A 46 -13.13 -0.80 17.94
N GLY A 47 -13.49 -2.10 18.04
CA GLY A 47 -13.67 -2.78 19.32
C GLY A 47 -12.38 -2.96 20.11
N ARG A 48 -11.27 -3.19 19.42
CA ARG A 48 -10.00 -3.48 20.05
C ARG A 48 -9.24 -2.22 20.46
N TYR A 49 -9.26 -1.17 19.65
CA TYR A 49 -8.42 0.01 19.83
C TYR A 49 -9.20 1.29 20.17
N GLY A 50 -10.51 1.31 20.00
CA GLY A 50 -11.34 2.48 20.28
C GLY A 50 -11.18 3.63 19.28
N THR A 51 -10.47 3.42 18.16
CA THR A 51 -10.28 4.42 17.10
C THR A 51 -11.49 4.46 16.15
N ARG A 52 -11.67 5.59 15.48
CA ARG A 52 -12.68 5.69 14.43
C ARG A 52 -12.17 4.95 13.18
N VAL A 53 -12.99 4.05 12.63
CA VAL A 53 -12.65 3.33 11.39
C VAL A 53 -13.84 3.42 10.46
N VAL A 54 -13.65 4.02 9.29
CA VAL A 54 -14.66 4.09 8.22
C VAL A 54 -14.32 3.03 7.18
N ALA A 55 -15.23 2.09 6.97
CA ALA A 55 -15.13 1.08 5.93
C ALA A 55 -15.87 1.58 4.69
N VAL A 56 -15.18 1.70 3.55
CA VAL A 56 -15.75 2.14 2.26
C VAL A 56 -15.55 1.00 1.26
N PRO A 57 -16.56 0.14 1.04
CA PRO A 57 -16.42 -0.97 0.10
C PRO A 57 -16.51 -0.48 -1.34
N GLY A 58 -15.58 -0.91 -2.20
CA GLY A 58 -15.57 -0.56 -3.62
C GLY A 58 -14.31 -1.01 -4.34
N ASP A 59 -14.16 -0.55 -5.58
CA ASP A 59 -12.99 -0.82 -6.41
C ASP A 59 -12.20 0.47 -6.62
N VAL A 60 -10.93 0.48 -6.28
CA VAL A 60 -10.04 1.65 -6.43
C VAL A 60 -9.88 2.12 -7.88
N THR A 61 -10.23 1.28 -8.86
CA THR A 61 -10.24 1.67 -10.27
C THR A 61 -11.40 2.58 -10.63
N ASP A 62 -12.46 2.61 -9.80
CA ASP A 62 -13.58 3.54 -9.96
C ASP A 62 -13.25 4.92 -9.36
N ALA A 63 -13.34 5.96 -10.18
CA ALA A 63 -13.09 7.33 -9.76
C ALA A 63 -14.09 7.82 -8.70
N ALA A 64 -15.38 7.43 -8.80
CA ALA A 64 -16.36 7.81 -7.80
C ALA A 64 -16.03 7.20 -6.43
N HIS A 65 -15.59 5.93 -6.41
CA HIS A 65 -15.14 5.28 -5.19
C HIS A 65 -13.91 5.98 -4.56
N ARG A 66 -12.93 6.40 -5.37
CA ARG A 66 -11.78 7.17 -4.85
C ARG A 66 -12.21 8.49 -4.22
N ALA A 67 -13.16 9.20 -4.85
CA ALA A 67 -13.73 10.42 -4.27
C ALA A 67 -14.45 10.16 -2.93
N ASP A 68 -15.18 9.03 -2.81
CA ASP A 68 -15.82 8.62 -1.56
C ASP A 68 -14.79 8.33 -0.45
N LEU A 69 -13.66 7.74 -0.78
CA LEU A 69 -12.55 7.51 0.16
C LEU A 69 -11.99 8.83 0.71
N VAL A 70 -11.75 9.80 -0.18
CA VAL A 70 -11.25 11.13 0.22
C VAL A 70 -12.29 11.87 1.07
N ALA A 71 -13.59 11.80 0.70
CA ALA A 71 -14.66 12.37 1.50
C ALA A 71 -14.76 11.72 2.89
N ALA A 72 -14.58 10.40 2.98
CA ALA A 72 -14.53 9.69 4.26
C ALA A 72 -13.38 10.18 5.16
N ALA A 73 -12.18 10.39 4.60
CA ALA A 73 -11.07 10.98 5.33
C ALA A 73 -11.38 12.40 5.82
N GLY A 74 -12.02 13.22 4.96
CA GLY A 74 -12.51 14.55 5.34
C GLY A 74 -13.46 14.52 6.54
N SER A 75 -14.36 13.52 6.62
CA SER A 75 -15.28 13.33 7.76
C SER A 75 -14.58 13.00 9.09
N LEU A 76 -13.37 12.45 9.02
CA LEU A 76 -12.50 12.19 10.16
C LEU A 76 -11.61 13.38 10.56
N GLY A 77 -11.59 14.43 9.75
CA GLY A 77 -10.85 15.67 10.03
C GLY A 77 -9.68 15.94 9.09
N GLY A 78 -9.47 15.16 8.06
CA GLY A 78 -8.40 15.32 7.06
C GLY A 78 -7.72 14.00 6.71
N LEU A 79 -6.51 14.08 6.13
CA LEU A 79 -5.70 12.91 5.78
C LEU A 79 -4.23 13.20 6.02
N ASP A 80 -3.59 12.42 6.88
CA ASP A 80 -2.16 12.55 7.20
C ASP A 80 -1.31 11.47 6.51
N LEU A 81 -1.89 10.30 6.25
CA LEU A 81 -1.18 9.19 5.61
C LEU A 81 -2.06 8.48 4.58
N LEU A 82 -1.58 8.39 3.36
CA LEU A 82 -2.14 7.51 2.33
C LEU A 82 -1.25 6.28 2.16
N VAL A 83 -1.81 5.08 2.34
CA VAL A 83 -1.15 3.80 2.04
C VAL A 83 -1.81 3.18 0.81
N SER A 84 -1.17 3.30 -0.35
CA SER A 84 -1.59 2.66 -1.59
C SER A 84 -1.11 1.22 -1.60
N ASN A 85 -1.98 0.30 -1.11
CA ASN A 85 -1.66 -1.11 -0.92
C ASN A 85 -2.45 -2.06 -1.84
N ALA A 86 -3.65 -1.68 -2.28
CA ALA A 86 -4.45 -2.50 -3.21
C ALA A 86 -3.62 -2.90 -4.44
N SER A 87 -3.60 -4.19 -4.77
CA SER A 87 -2.77 -4.72 -5.85
C SER A 87 -3.36 -5.99 -6.46
N VAL A 88 -3.02 -6.24 -7.73
CA VAL A 88 -3.34 -7.47 -8.46
C VAL A 88 -2.13 -7.94 -9.27
N LEU A 89 -2.04 -9.25 -9.51
CA LEU A 89 -0.91 -9.87 -10.19
C LEU A 89 -0.97 -9.75 -11.72
N GLY A 90 -2.18 -9.65 -12.27
CA GLY A 90 -2.42 -9.67 -13.72
C GLY A 90 -2.58 -11.08 -14.31
N ALA A 91 -1.94 -12.08 -13.73
CA ALA A 91 -2.16 -13.50 -14.00
C ALA A 91 -2.03 -14.30 -12.71
N GLU A 92 -2.87 -15.31 -12.52
CA GLU A 92 -2.91 -16.17 -11.34
C GLU A 92 -3.07 -17.64 -11.78
N PRO A 93 -2.03 -18.47 -11.62
CA PRO A 93 -0.67 -18.14 -11.17
C PRO A 93 0.09 -17.25 -12.15
N LEU A 94 1.25 -16.75 -11.72
CA LEU A 94 2.14 -15.97 -12.58
C LEU A 94 2.65 -16.83 -13.75
N VAL A 95 2.79 -16.20 -14.90
CA VAL A 95 3.20 -16.86 -16.14
C VAL A 95 4.35 -16.14 -16.84
N ARG A 96 5.08 -16.82 -17.71
CA ARG A 96 6.13 -16.23 -18.52
C ARG A 96 5.57 -15.12 -19.43
N LEU A 97 6.42 -14.17 -19.83
CA LEU A 97 6.00 -13.04 -20.67
C LEU A 97 5.39 -13.45 -22.00
N ASP A 98 5.84 -14.55 -22.58
CA ASP A 98 5.30 -15.09 -23.84
C ASP A 98 3.88 -15.68 -23.71
N ALA A 99 3.45 -15.98 -22.48
CA ALA A 99 2.12 -16.48 -22.14
C ALA A 99 1.26 -15.48 -21.33
N LEU A 100 1.79 -14.29 -21.01
CA LEU A 100 1.08 -13.30 -20.22
C LEU A 100 -0.12 -12.73 -21.00
N PRO A 101 -1.36 -12.89 -20.52
CA PRO A 101 -2.51 -12.28 -21.15
C PRO A 101 -2.39 -10.73 -21.10
N LEU A 102 -2.47 -10.07 -22.27
CA LEU A 102 -2.37 -8.61 -22.34
C LEU A 102 -3.46 -7.91 -21.52
N GLU A 103 -4.64 -8.52 -21.41
CA GLU A 103 -5.72 -8.02 -20.55
C GLU A 103 -5.35 -8.13 -19.07
N GLY A 104 -4.64 -9.16 -18.67
CA GLY A 104 -4.10 -9.29 -17.33
C GLY A 104 -3.08 -8.19 -17.01
N LEU A 105 -2.18 -7.90 -17.95
CA LEU A 105 -1.22 -6.78 -17.81
C LEU A 105 -1.96 -5.44 -17.70
N ARG A 106 -3.01 -5.19 -18.52
CA ARG A 106 -3.82 -3.97 -18.42
C ARG A 106 -4.44 -3.84 -17.04
N ARG A 107 -5.03 -4.92 -16.51
CA ARG A 107 -5.61 -4.91 -15.15
C ARG A 107 -4.56 -4.62 -14.08
N ALA A 108 -3.36 -5.19 -14.19
CA ALA A 108 -2.28 -4.91 -13.25
C ALA A 108 -1.86 -3.43 -13.30
N LEU A 109 -1.69 -2.86 -14.48
CA LEU A 109 -1.38 -1.44 -14.66
C LEU A 109 -2.53 -0.55 -14.18
N GLU A 110 -3.78 -0.90 -14.49
CA GLU A 110 -4.95 -0.13 -14.05
C GLU A 110 -5.05 -0.06 -12.52
N THR A 111 -4.97 -1.20 -11.85
CA THR A 111 -5.11 -1.24 -10.39
C THR A 111 -3.87 -0.72 -9.68
N ASN A 112 -2.68 -1.22 -10.06
CA ASN A 112 -1.46 -0.97 -9.29
C ASN A 112 -0.84 0.40 -9.58
N VAL A 113 -1.17 1.02 -10.73
CA VAL A 113 -0.53 2.25 -11.20
C VAL A 113 -1.55 3.37 -11.40
N VAL A 114 -2.52 3.19 -12.32
CA VAL A 114 -3.46 4.25 -12.69
C VAL A 114 -4.37 4.62 -11.52
N ALA A 115 -4.97 3.63 -10.88
CA ALA A 115 -5.83 3.85 -9.71
C ALA A 115 -5.06 4.44 -8.53
N ALA A 116 -3.82 3.95 -8.28
CA ALA A 116 -2.95 4.49 -7.24
C ALA A 116 -2.63 5.97 -7.47
N LEU A 117 -2.25 6.35 -8.70
CA LEU A 117 -2.01 7.75 -9.06
C LEU A 117 -3.28 8.59 -8.95
N GLY A 118 -4.42 8.08 -9.44
CA GLY A 118 -5.71 8.77 -9.34
C GLY A 118 -6.09 9.07 -7.88
N LEU A 119 -5.92 8.10 -6.99
CA LEU A 119 -6.18 8.29 -5.56
C LEU A 119 -5.22 9.31 -4.93
N VAL A 120 -3.93 9.26 -5.29
CA VAL A 120 -2.95 10.28 -4.84
C VAL A 120 -3.40 11.67 -5.28
N GLN A 121 -3.75 11.87 -6.56
CA GLN A 121 -4.20 13.16 -7.08
C GLN A 121 -5.42 13.71 -6.32
N GLU A 122 -6.41 12.86 -6.04
CA GLU A 122 -7.61 13.24 -5.30
C GLU A 122 -7.31 13.52 -3.81
N ALA A 123 -6.33 12.83 -3.22
CA ALA A 123 -5.93 12.99 -1.82
C ALA A 123 -4.95 14.16 -1.58
N LEU A 124 -4.22 14.63 -2.60
CA LEU A 124 -3.20 15.68 -2.48
C LEU A 124 -3.66 16.93 -1.74
N PRO A 125 -4.86 17.49 -1.97
CA PRO A 125 -5.29 18.67 -1.23
C PRO A 125 -5.32 18.45 0.29
N SER A 126 -5.80 17.29 0.74
CA SER A 126 -5.85 16.94 2.18
C SER A 126 -4.46 16.64 2.73
N LEU A 127 -3.62 15.92 1.99
CA LEU A 127 -2.24 15.63 2.39
C LEU A 127 -1.38 16.90 2.51
N ARG A 128 -1.55 17.85 1.58
CA ARG A 128 -0.86 19.16 1.63
C ARG A 128 -1.31 20.04 2.80
N ALA A 129 -2.55 19.88 3.26
CA ALA A 129 -3.10 20.60 4.40
C ALA A 129 -2.62 20.01 5.74
N SER A 130 -2.12 18.78 5.75
CA SER A 130 -1.55 18.14 6.94
C SER A 130 -0.13 18.65 7.22
N GLU A 131 0.17 18.91 8.50
CA GLU A 131 1.55 19.22 8.94
C GLU A 131 2.50 18.01 8.79
N ALA A 132 1.93 16.82 8.67
CA ALA A 132 2.68 15.55 8.61
C ALA A 132 2.29 14.67 7.42
N GLY A 133 1.81 15.29 6.32
CA GLY A 133 1.35 14.56 5.14
C GLY A 133 2.38 13.58 4.59
N ALA A 134 1.93 12.34 4.31
CA ALA A 134 2.79 11.31 3.76
C ALA A 134 2.04 10.34 2.84
N VAL A 135 2.76 9.76 1.90
CA VAL A 135 2.29 8.71 0.99
C VAL A 135 3.23 7.50 1.10
N VAL A 136 2.66 6.34 1.30
CA VAL A 136 3.34 5.05 1.17
C VAL A 136 2.73 4.31 -0.01
N VAL A 137 3.54 3.94 -0.98
CA VAL A 137 3.15 2.98 -2.01
C VAL A 137 3.80 1.63 -1.71
N ILE A 138 3.03 0.56 -1.80
CA ILE A 138 3.56 -0.80 -1.60
C ILE A 138 4.21 -1.27 -2.89
N SER A 139 5.54 -1.34 -2.85
CA SER A 139 6.42 -1.85 -3.90
C SER A 139 6.61 -3.37 -3.82
N SER A 140 7.63 -3.87 -4.44
CA SER A 140 8.11 -5.26 -4.41
C SER A 140 9.56 -5.29 -4.89
N ASP A 141 10.33 -6.28 -4.47
CA ASP A 141 11.64 -6.58 -5.06
C ASP A 141 11.54 -6.82 -6.59
N ALA A 142 10.42 -7.42 -7.06
CA ALA A 142 10.13 -7.60 -8.48
C ALA A 142 10.04 -6.29 -9.29
N ALA A 143 9.99 -5.11 -8.63
CA ALA A 143 10.10 -3.81 -9.29
C ALA A 143 11.53 -3.52 -9.76
N ALA A 144 12.53 -4.10 -9.10
CA ALA A 144 13.95 -3.85 -9.34
C ALA A 144 14.68 -5.09 -9.87
N GLU A 145 14.28 -6.30 -9.43
CA GLU A 145 14.94 -7.55 -9.75
C GLU A 145 14.17 -8.36 -10.82
N PRO A 146 14.86 -8.94 -11.81
CA PRO A 146 14.23 -9.63 -12.93
C PRO A 146 13.95 -11.11 -12.60
N TYR A 147 12.84 -11.40 -11.96
CA TYR A 147 12.40 -12.77 -11.71
C TYR A 147 11.61 -13.35 -12.87
N PRO A 148 11.90 -14.61 -13.31
CA PRO A 148 11.06 -15.31 -14.26
C PRO A 148 9.59 -15.35 -13.81
N THR A 149 8.65 -15.17 -14.73
CA THR A 149 7.18 -15.10 -14.52
C THR A 149 6.63 -13.82 -13.88
N TRP A 150 7.43 -13.06 -13.16
CA TRP A 150 6.99 -11.83 -12.48
C TRP A 150 6.90 -10.59 -13.38
N GLY A 151 7.20 -10.70 -14.67
CA GLY A 151 7.37 -9.56 -15.58
C GLY A 151 6.18 -8.62 -15.67
N GLY A 152 4.93 -9.11 -15.64
CA GLY A 152 3.74 -8.26 -15.67
C GLY A 152 3.52 -7.49 -14.36
N TYR A 153 3.60 -8.18 -13.25
CA TYR A 153 3.50 -7.59 -11.92
C TYR A 153 4.67 -6.63 -11.64
N GLY A 154 5.91 -7.11 -11.86
CA GLY A 154 7.12 -6.31 -11.65
C GLY A 154 7.12 -5.02 -12.46
N ALA A 155 6.70 -5.08 -13.75
CA ALA A 155 6.57 -3.86 -14.55
C ALA A 155 5.58 -2.86 -13.94
N SER A 156 4.45 -3.31 -13.37
CA SER A 156 3.51 -2.43 -12.70
C SER A 156 4.09 -1.82 -11.42
N LYS A 157 4.85 -2.59 -10.65
CA LYS A 157 5.50 -2.09 -9.43
C LYS A 157 6.67 -1.14 -9.72
N ALA A 158 7.44 -1.41 -10.78
CA ALA A 158 8.48 -0.48 -11.25
C ALA A 158 7.89 0.86 -11.71
N ALA A 159 6.76 0.83 -12.43
CA ALA A 159 6.06 2.04 -12.81
C ALA A 159 5.54 2.81 -11.58
N LEU A 160 4.99 2.13 -10.58
CA LEU A 160 4.53 2.74 -9.33
C LEU A 160 5.69 3.36 -8.54
N ASP A 161 6.84 2.69 -8.45
CA ASP A 161 8.05 3.20 -7.80
C ASP A 161 8.54 4.49 -8.47
N GLN A 162 8.55 4.54 -9.80
CA GLN A 162 8.94 5.74 -10.54
C GLN A 162 7.97 6.90 -10.31
N LEU A 163 6.66 6.64 -10.29
CA LEU A 163 5.66 7.66 -9.97
C LEU A 163 5.84 8.19 -8.53
N ALA A 164 6.12 7.33 -7.57
CA ALA A 164 6.37 7.72 -6.19
C ALA A 164 7.64 8.58 -6.07
N ALA A 165 8.71 8.22 -6.78
CA ALA A 165 9.95 9.00 -6.80
C ALA A 165 9.72 10.42 -7.36
N VAL A 166 9.02 10.53 -8.50
CA VAL A 166 8.69 11.83 -9.10
C VAL A 166 7.78 12.65 -8.18
N LEU A 167 6.76 12.02 -7.60
CA LEU A 167 5.86 12.69 -6.64
C LEU A 167 6.64 13.28 -5.45
N GLY A 168 7.65 12.57 -4.96
CA GLY A 168 8.50 13.06 -3.86
C GLY A 168 9.29 14.32 -4.21
N GLU A 169 9.70 14.45 -5.47
CA GLU A 169 10.38 15.67 -5.97
C GLU A 169 9.39 16.84 -6.22
N GLU A 170 8.19 16.52 -6.71
CA GLU A 170 7.15 17.51 -7.00
C GLU A 170 6.48 18.04 -5.72
N GLU A 171 6.46 17.24 -4.63
CA GLU A 171 5.80 17.55 -3.36
C GLU A 171 6.80 17.59 -2.18
N PRO A 172 7.74 18.52 -2.13
CA PRO A 172 8.79 18.56 -1.09
C PRO A 172 8.25 18.73 0.34
N GLY A 173 7.00 19.17 0.49
CA GLY A 173 6.29 19.23 1.78
C GLY A 173 5.80 17.88 2.30
N LEU A 174 5.67 16.88 1.43
CA LEU A 174 5.23 15.55 1.78
C LEU A 174 6.41 14.59 2.00
N ARG A 175 6.15 13.48 2.67
CA ARG A 175 7.03 12.31 2.63
C ARG A 175 6.42 11.27 1.71
N VAL A 176 7.17 10.85 0.70
CA VAL A 176 6.74 9.81 -0.23
C VAL A 176 7.71 8.64 -0.16
N TRP A 177 7.19 7.47 0.20
CA TRP A 177 7.98 6.24 0.34
C TRP A 177 7.41 5.14 -0.53
N ALA A 178 8.25 4.52 -1.36
CA ALA A 178 7.99 3.24 -2.00
C ALA A 178 8.57 2.15 -1.11
N VAL A 179 7.74 1.26 -0.58
CA VAL A 179 8.18 0.26 0.41
C VAL A 179 7.97 -1.14 -0.15
N ASP A 180 9.07 -1.85 -0.30
CA ASP A 180 9.07 -3.28 -0.55
C ASP A 180 8.90 -4.02 0.78
N PRO A 181 7.77 -4.72 0.99
CA PRO A 181 7.50 -5.41 2.24
C PRO A 181 8.26 -6.74 2.39
N GLY A 182 8.86 -7.25 1.31
CA GLY A 182 9.37 -8.61 1.20
C GLY A 182 8.25 -9.65 1.02
N ASP A 183 8.63 -10.90 0.88
CA ASP A 183 7.69 -12.02 0.77
C ASP A 183 6.94 -12.25 2.08
N MET A 184 5.63 -12.42 2.00
CA MET A 184 4.76 -12.61 3.16
C MET A 184 3.73 -13.72 2.91
N ALA A 185 3.27 -14.36 3.98
CA ALA A 185 2.18 -15.32 3.97
C ALA A 185 0.83 -14.61 3.69
N THR A 186 0.54 -14.35 2.42
CA THR A 186 -0.68 -13.67 1.96
C THR A 186 -1.35 -14.44 0.83
N ASP A 187 -2.67 -14.22 0.65
CA ASP A 187 -3.40 -14.77 -0.50
C ASP A 187 -2.78 -14.35 -1.84
N LEU A 188 -2.25 -13.11 -1.93
CA LEU A 188 -1.60 -12.60 -3.14
C LEU A 188 -0.37 -13.44 -3.48
N TYR A 189 0.49 -13.72 -2.49
CA TYR A 189 1.70 -14.53 -2.68
C TYR A 189 1.34 -15.98 -3.04
N ALA A 190 0.40 -16.58 -2.32
CA ALA A 190 -0.07 -17.93 -2.60
C ALA A 190 -0.68 -18.07 -4.01
N ALA A 191 -1.39 -17.03 -4.50
CA ALA A 191 -1.91 -17.01 -5.87
C ALA A 191 -0.81 -16.79 -6.92
N ALA A 192 0.26 -16.07 -6.58
CA ALA A 192 1.40 -15.82 -7.47
C ALA A 192 2.20 -17.10 -7.74
N VAL A 193 2.52 -17.84 -6.69
CA VAL A 193 3.41 -19.02 -6.72
C VAL A 193 2.82 -20.17 -5.89
N PRO A 194 1.73 -20.80 -6.34
CA PRO A 194 1.04 -21.84 -5.58
C PRO A 194 1.90 -23.09 -5.29
N GLU A 195 2.96 -23.28 -6.04
CA GLU A 195 3.93 -24.39 -5.84
C GLU A 195 4.90 -24.13 -4.67
N ASP A 196 5.02 -22.87 -4.23
CA ASP A 196 5.91 -22.51 -3.14
C ASP A 196 5.25 -22.84 -1.78
N THR A 197 5.85 -23.80 -1.09
CA THR A 197 5.39 -24.29 0.22
C THR A 197 6.25 -23.81 1.38
N ASP A 198 7.26 -22.97 1.13
CA ASP A 198 8.13 -22.44 2.15
C ASP A 198 7.37 -21.50 3.10
N ALA A 199 7.70 -21.57 4.38
CA ALA A 199 7.12 -20.67 5.37
C ALA A 199 7.56 -19.23 5.12
N ARG A 200 6.59 -18.32 5.04
CA ARG A 200 6.83 -16.87 4.89
C ARG A 200 6.45 -16.14 6.17
N PRO A 201 7.08 -15.00 6.47
CA PRO A 201 6.69 -14.13 7.58
C PRO A 201 5.22 -13.71 7.48
N SER A 202 4.56 -13.55 8.61
CA SER A 202 3.20 -13.00 8.59
C SER A 202 3.23 -11.50 8.26
N PRO A 203 2.17 -10.94 7.64
CA PRO A 203 2.06 -9.50 7.39
C PRO A 203 2.20 -8.64 8.66
N GLU A 204 1.74 -9.16 9.81
CA GLU A 204 1.84 -8.46 11.08
C GLU A 204 3.29 -8.28 11.54
N SER A 205 4.18 -9.21 11.19
CA SER A 205 5.60 -9.11 11.54
C SER A 205 6.35 -8.02 10.75
N VAL A 206 5.77 -7.58 9.63
CA VAL A 206 6.33 -6.54 8.76
C VAL A 206 5.81 -5.14 9.13
N ALA A 207 4.61 -5.05 9.69
CA ALA A 207 3.96 -3.79 10.04
C ALA A 207 4.82 -2.83 10.92
N PRO A 208 5.66 -3.28 11.87
CA PRO A 208 6.54 -2.40 12.63
C PRO A 208 7.51 -1.57 11.78
N ALA A 209 7.95 -2.07 10.62
CA ALA A 209 8.79 -1.31 9.69
C ALA A 209 8.08 -0.06 9.17
N PHE A 210 6.80 -0.19 8.84
CA PHE A 210 5.97 0.92 8.38
C PHE A 210 5.68 1.93 9.50
N LEU A 211 5.39 1.45 10.71
CA LEU A 211 5.26 2.34 11.87
C LEU A 211 6.53 3.16 12.11
N ARG A 212 7.68 2.54 11.91
CA ARG A 212 8.97 3.22 12.03
C ARG A 212 9.12 4.32 10.99
N LEU A 213 8.79 4.07 9.69
CA LEU A 213 8.79 5.11 8.66
C LEU A 213 7.92 6.31 9.04
N VAL A 214 6.71 6.03 9.52
CA VAL A 214 5.74 7.06 9.91
C VAL A 214 6.22 7.87 11.11
N ARG A 215 6.88 7.24 12.09
CA ARG A 215 7.39 7.91 13.30
C ARG A 215 8.68 8.69 13.04
N GLU A 216 9.66 8.07 12.38
CA GLU A 216 10.99 8.65 12.15
C GLU A 216 11.01 9.63 10.97
N ARG A 217 10.07 9.51 10.04
CA ARG A 217 9.92 10.36 8.85
C ARG A 217 11.23 10.57 8.08
N PRO A 218 11.97 9.50 7.71
CA PRO A 218 13.20 9.64 6.95
C PRO A 218 12.92 10.32 5.60
N ALA A 219 13.97 10.64 4.85
CA ALA A 219 13.85 11.20 3.50
C ALA A 219 12.94 10.34 2.62
N GLY A 220 12.25 10.96 1.65
CA GLY A 220 11.50 10.21 0.64
C GLY A 220 12.41 9.26 -0.13
N GLY A 221 11.83 8.19 -0.68
CA GLY A 221 12.60 7.23 -1.47
C GLY A 221 12.10 5.78 -1.34
N ARG A 222 12.88 4.85 -1.89
CA ARG A 222 12.59 3.42 -1.84
C ARG A 222 13.23 2.76 -0.63
N TYR A 223 12.46 1.96 0.08
CA TYR A 223 12.88 1.23 1.28
C TYR A 223 12.48 -0.24 1.20
N ALA A 224 13.27 -1.11 1.82
CA ALA A 224 12.91 -2.50 2.08
C ALA A 224 12.51 -2.65 3.56
N ALA A 225 11.31 -3.19 3.84
CA ALA A 225 10.83 -3.35 5.20
C ALA A 225 11.75 -4.23 6.07
N PRO A 226 12.34 -5.34 5.58
CA PRO A 226 13.32 -6.09 6.36
C PRO A 226 14.50 -5.24 6.85
N ALA A 227 15.06 -4.40 6.00
CA ALA A 227 16.18 -3.52 6.38
C ALA A 227 15.77 -2.46 7.43
N LEU A 228 14.52 -2.02 7.40
CA LEU A 228 13.98 -1.12 8.41
C LEU A 228 13.81 -1.79 9.78
N LEU A 229 13.66 -3.11 9.84
CA LEU A 229 13.56 -3.83 11.10
C LEU A 229 14.92 -4.07 11.76
N GLU A 230 16.02 -4.13 10.98
CA GLU A 230 17.34 -4.51 11.43
C GLU A 230 18.23 -3.34 11.93
N GLY A 231 17.95 -2.08 11.57
CA GLY A 231 18.87 -0.98 11.86
C GLY A 231 18.24 0.41 11.90
N PRO A 232 19.00 1.48 12.19
CA PRO A 232 18.50 2.85 12.09
C PRO A 232 18.04 3.13 10.66
N ALA A 233 16.89 3.82 10.50
CA ALA A 233 16.33 4.19 9.18
C ALA A 233 17.22 5.24 8.48
N GLY A 234 18.43 4.83 8.15
CA GLY A 234 19.43 5.71 7.56
C GLY A 234 20.15 5.04 6.41
N GLN A 235 20.04 5.65 5.25
CA GLN A 235 20.72 5.40 3.98
C GLN A 235 20.11 4.28 3.12
N GLY A 236 19.02 4.61 2.45
CA GLY A 236 18.70 4.01 1.16
C GLY A 236 19.86 4.29 0.22
N GLY A 237 20.63 3.25 -0.10
CA GLY A 237 21.76 3.34 -1.02
C GLY A 237 21.25 3.77 -2.39
N GLY A 238 21.46 5.01 -2.76
CA GLY A 238 21.35 5.45 -4.13
C GLY A 238 22.41 4.73 -4.95
N ALA A 239 22.01 3.68 -5.64
CA ALA A 239 22.80 3.19 -6.77
C ALA A 239 22.69 4.22 -7.88
N ARG A 240 23.82 4.78 -8.24
CA ARG A 240 24.02 5.65 -9.41
C ARG A 240 23.85 4.87 -10.70
#